data_235fc66615f075f7e3dd8d48111032da
#
_entry.id   235fc66615f075f7e3dd8d48111032da
#
_cell.length_a   1.000
_cell.length_b   1.000
_cell.length_c   1.000
_cell.angle_alpha   90.00
_cell.angle_beta   90.00
_cell.angle_gamma   90.00
#
_symmetry.space_group_name_H-M   'P 1'
#
loop_
_entity.id
_entity.type
_entity.pdbx_description
1 polymer ?
#
loop_
_entity_poly.entity_id
_entity_poly.type
_entity_poly.pdbx_seq_one_letter_code
_entity_poly.pdbx_strand_id
1 'polypeptide(L)'
;MTVAASASPRVSVEGKFFRLGPERFFVRGLAYGPFALPFAAPEQTRRDFAQIRDLGANLIRVYHVPPRWLLDLAAAHELKVLVDIPWNQHLCFLDSAARRAEAMDAVRRAVSGCARHPAVFAFSVASELAPDIVRWSGPRAVSAFLERLMREAKRIDPDCLCTFTSYPPTEALRPAAADFVCFNLYLHREKPFRDYLARLQIHADAKPLLLGEFGIDALREGEARQAEILAWQIESAFRGGLAGAVIFTFTDDWWRGGRLIEDWKMGLTTRDRQPRPAAAGVRRQFRAAPYFPLPRSPRVSVVVASYNGARTLRACLASLAR
;
A
#
# COMPACT_ATOMS: atom_id res chain seq x y z
N MET A 1 -21.49 34.05 -9.25
CA MET A 1 -21.40 32.98 -8.24
C MET A 1 -20.36 31.98 -8.73
N THR A 2 -19.13 32.09 -8.21
CA THR A 2 -18.04 31.18 -8.55
C THR A 2 -18.28 29.87 -7.78
N VAL A 3 -18.63 28.81 -8.49
CA VAL A 3 -18.71 27.46 -7.91
C VAL A 3 -17.30 27.10 -7.48
N ALA A 4 -17.04 27.10 -6.19
CA ALA A 4 -15.80 26.58 -5.64
C ALA A 4 -15.66 25.14 -6.14
N ALA A 5 -14.62 24.86 -6.92
CA ALA A 5 -14.27 23.50 -7.32
C ALA A 5 -14.12 22.68 -6.04
N SER A 6 -15.03 21.74 -5.80
CA SER A 6 -14.95 20.86 -4.65
C SER A 6 -13.63 20.07 -4.78
N ALA A 7 -12.76 20.24 -3.81
CA ALA A 7 -11.49 19.51 -3.78
C ALA A 7 -11.83 18.01 -3.88
N SER A 8 -11.19 17.31 -4.81
CA SER A 8 -11.39 15.86 -4.98
C SER A 8 -11.15 15.15 -3.64
N PRO A 9 -12.03 14.24 -3.22
CA PRO A 9 -11.95 13.63 -1.90
C PRO A 9 -10.63 12.87 -1.73
N ARG A 10 -10.03 13.04 -0.55
CA ARG A 10 -8.84 12.29 -0.14
C ARG A 10 -9.27 10.97 0.52
N VAL A 11 -8.38 10.00 0.46
CA VAL A 11 -8.60 8.73 1.18
C VAL A 11 -8.45 8.98 2.68
N SER A 12 -9.34 8.42 3.47
CA SER A 12 -9.32 8.41 4.93
C SER A 12 -9.41 6.99 5.49
N VAL A 13 -9.21 6.84 6.79
CA VAL A 13 -9.34 5.57 7.51
C VAL A 13 -10.68 5.53 8.25
N GLU A 14 -11.38 4.41 8.13
CA GLU A 14 -12.57 4.09 8.92
C GLU A 14 -12.49 2.65 9.44
N GLY A 15 -12.14 2.50 10.72
CA GLY A 15 -11.89 1.19 11.31
C GLY A 15 -10.80 0.43 10.55
N LYS A 16 -11.11 -0.78 10.10
CA LYS A 16 -10.14 -1.64 9.38
C LYS A 16 -10.07 -1.39 7.87
N PHE A 17 -10.68 -0.32 7.36
CA PHE A 17 -10.74 -0.05 5.92
C PHE A 17 -10.42 1.39 5.58
N PHE A 18 -10.13 1.62 4.30
CA PHE A 18 -10.03 2.96 3.74
C PHE A 18 -11.37 3.40 3.15
N ARG A 19 -11.57 4.73 3.08
CA ARG A 19 -12.70 5.37 2.42
C ARG A 19 -12.23 6.43 1.44
N LEU A 20 -12.98 6.56 0.36
CA LEU A 20 -12.86 7.67 -0.60
C LEU A 20 -14.24 8.29 -0.77
N GLY A 21 -14.45 9.44 -0.15
CA GLY A 21 -15.80 9.98 -0.01
C GLY A 21 -16.71 9.04 0.77
N PRO A 22 -17.93 8.74 0.30
CA PRO A 22 -18.86 7.85 1.00
C PRO A 22 -18.56 6.36 0.84
N GLU A 23 -17.67 5.97 -0.07
CA GLU A 23 -17.43 4.57 -0.43
C GLU A 23 -16.19 3.98 0.22
N ARG A 24 -16.19 2.67 0.44
CA ARG A 24 -15.00 1.93 0.84
C ARG A 24 -14.00 1.88 -0.31
N PHE A 25 -12.76 2.15 0.00
CA PHE A 25 -11.66 2.12 -0.95
C PHE A 25 -10.74 0.93 -0.65
N PHE A 26 -10.89 -0.14 -1.44
CA PHE A 26 -10.00 -1.29 -1.36
C PHE A 26 -8.83 -1.10 -2.31
N VAL A 27 -7.60 -1.17 -1.77
CA VAL A 27 -6.40 -0.99 -2.59
C VAL A 27 -6.14 -2.21 -3.47
N ARG A 28 -6.08 -1.99 -4.77
CA ARG A 28 -5.62 -2.92 -5.79
C ARG A 28 -4.43 -2.27 -6.46
N GLY A 29 -3.24 -2.52 -5.91
CA GLY A 29 -2.05 -1.75 -6.22
C GLY A 29 -1.01 -2.51 -7.00
N LEU A 30 -0.15 -1.74 -7.69
CA LEU A 30 1.06 -2.22 -8.34
C LEU A 30 2.25 -1.33 -7.93
N ALA A 31 3.39 -1.96 -7.62
CA ALA A 31 4.64 -1.23 -7.49
C ALA A 31 5.07 -0.69 -8.86
N TYR A 32 5.49 0.57 -8.89
CA TYR A 32 5.92 1.27 -10.09
C TYR A 32 7.29 1.90 -9.85
N GLY A 33 8.28 1.48 -10.64
CA GLY A 33 9.66 1.94 -10.51
C GLY A 33 9.86 3.42 -10.79
N PRO A 34 11.05 3.93 -10.59
CA PRO A 34 12.32 3.24 -10.32
C PRO A 34 12.66 3.14 -8.82
N PHE A 35 13.76 2.40 -8.50
CA PHE A 35 14.43 2.53 -7.20
C PHE A 35 15.39 3.72 -7.15
N ALA A 36 15.71 4.33 -8.29
CA ALA A 36 16.53 5.53 -8.40
C ALA A 36 15.99 6.42 -9.52
N LEU A 37 16.02 7.73 -9.30
CA LEU A 37 15.61 8.71 -10.31
C LEU A 37 16.50 8.66 -11.56
N PRO A 38 15.96 9.02 -12.74
CA PRO A 38 14.65 9.64 -12.99
C PRO A 38 13.53 8.62 -13.15
N PHE A 39 12.29 9.05 -12.99
CA PHE A 39 11.12 8.29 -13.46
C PHE A 39 11.11 8.18 -15.00
N ALA A 40 10.36 7.22 -15.53
CA ALA A 40 10.12 7.12 -16.96
C ALA A 40 9.57 8.44 -17.52
N ALA A 41 9.84 8.70 -18.80
CA ALA A 41 9.34 9.90 -19.46
C ALA A 41 7.80 10.02 -19.37
N PRO A 42 7.23 11.23 -19.33
CA PRO A 42 5.79 11.43 -19.17
C PRO A 42 4.93 10.64 -20.15
N GLU A 43 5.35 10.53 -21.41
CA GLU A 43 4.63 9.76 -22.43
C GLU A 43 4.64 8.25 -22.14
N GLN A 44 5.75 7.71 -21.67
CA GLN A 44 5.82 6.31 -21.25
C GLN A 44 4.98 6.08 -19.99
N THR A 45 5.09 6.98 -19.01
CA THR A 45 4.30 6.93 -17.78
C THR A 45 2.79 6.95 -18.08
N ARG A 46 2.34 7.76 -19.04
CA ARG A 46 0.93 7.79 -19.45
C ARG A 46 0.47 6.44 -20.02
N ARG A 47 1.27 5.82 -20.88
CA ARG A 47 0.99 4.48 -21.41
C ARG A 47 0.96 3.43 -20.31
N ASP A 48 1.93 3.47 -19.41
CA ASP A 48 2.04 2.56 -18.28
C ASP A 48 0.80 2.68 -17.37
N PHE A 49 0.35 3.91 -17.05
CA PHE A 49 -0.83 4.13 -16.20
C PHE A 49 -2.13 3.67 -16.86
N ALA A 50 -2.27 3.84 -18.18
CA ALA A 50 -3.39 3.29 -18.91
C ALA A 50 -3.41 1.75 -18.81
N GLN A 51 -2.27 1.09 -18.98
CA GLN A 51 -2.14 -0.35 -18.86
C GLN A 51 -2.39 -0.84 -17.42
N ILE A 52 -1.90 -0.12 -16.42
CA ILE A 52 -2.14 -0.37 -14.99
C ILE A 52 -3.65 -0.31 -14.67
N ARG A 53 -4.33 0.71 -15.19
CA ARG A 53 -5.79 0.84 -15.01
C ARG A 53 -6.56 -0.29 -15.70
N ASP A 54 -6.13 -0.71 -16.87
CA ASP A 54 -6.76 -1.84 -17.59
C ASP A 54 -6.61 -3.17 -16.82
N LEU A 55 -5.54 -3.34 -16.05
CA LEU A 55 -5.38 -4.45 -15.10
C LEU A 55 -6.37 -4.39 -13.93
N GLY A 56 -7.11 -3.28 -13.75
CA GLY A 56 -8.06 -3.07 -12.66
C GLY A 56 -7.43 -2.48 -11.41
N ALA A 57 -6.18 -2.02 -11.48
CA ALA A 57 -5.53 -1.35 -10.36
C ALA A 57 -6.09 0.06 -10.14
N ASN A 58 -6.07 0.53 -8.90
CA ASN A 58 -6.49 1.85 -8.49
C ASN A 58 -5.40 2.59 -7.67
N LEU A 59 -4.23 1.97 -7.52
CA LEU A 59 -3.11 2.53 -6.79
C LEU A 59 -1.78 2.09 -7.40
N ILE A 60 -0.82 3.01 -7.41
CA ILE A 60 0.60 2.69 -7.60
C ILE A 60 1.38 2.98 -6.32
N ARG A 61 2.41 2.19 -6.04
CA ARG A 61 3.40 2.45 -5.01
C ARG A 61 4.71 2.85 -5.67
N VAL A 62 5.28 3.98 -5.26
CA VAL A 62 6.56 4.51 -5.77
C VAL A 62 7.58 4.64 -4.65
N TYR A 63 8.85 4.43 -4.95
CA TYR A 63 9.96 4.35 -3.98
C TYR A 63 10.79 5.64 -3.92
N HIS A 64 10.33 6.66 -4.62
CA HIS A 64 10.86 8.02 -4.59
C HIS A 64 9.74 9.04 -4.55
N VAL A 65 10.06 10.24 -4.11
CA VAL A 65 9.11 11.35 -4.14
C VAL A 65 8.80 11.69 -5.60
N PRO A 66 7.55 11.52 -6.04
CA PRO A 66 7.20 11.74 -7.43
C PRO A 66 7.16 13.24 -7.75
N PRO A 67 7.56 13.63 -8.96
CA PRO A 67 7.36 14.99 -9.44
C PRO A 67 5.86 15.27 -9.63
N ARG A 68 5.49 16.55 -9.62
CA ARG A 68 4.08 16.95 -9.71
C ARG A 68 3.39 16.41 -10.95
N TRP A 69 4.05 16.44 -12.11
CA TRP A 69 3.47 15.92 -13.35
C TRP A 69 3.07 14.44 -13.26
N LEU A 70 3.81 13.62 -12.49
CA LEU A 70 3.46 12.21 -12.29
C LEU A 70 2.19 12.06 -11.43
N LEU A 71 2.05 12.89 -10.39
CA LEU A 71 0.83 12.92 -9.58
C LEU A 71 -0.37 13.41 -10.40
N ASP A 72 -0.19 14.44 -11.25
CA ASP A 72 -1.23 14.93 -12.14
C ASP A 72 -1.67 13.85 -13.14
N LEU A 73 -0.72 13.08 -13.71
CA LEU A 73 -1.02 11.93 -14.57
C LEU A 73 -1.75 10.82 -13.79
N ALA A 74 -1.31 10.52 -12.56
CA ALA A 74 -1.97 9.53 -11.71
C ALA A 74 -3.43 9.94 -11.44
N ALA A 75 -3.67 11.22 -11.12
CA ALA A 75 -5.02 11.74 -10.93
C ALA A 75 -5.88 11.60 -12.20
N ALA A 76 -5.31 11.95 -13.37
CA ALA A 76 -5.99 11.84 -14.66
C ALA A 76 -6.37 10.39 -15.03
N HIS A 77 -5.60 9.41 -14.51
CA HIS A 77 -5.89 7.98 -14.66
C HIS A 77 -6.62 7.38 -13.44
N GLU A 78 -7.16 8.21 -12.53
CA GLU A 78 -7.84 7.75 -11.30
C GLU A 78 -6.99 6.80 -10.45
N LEU A 79 -5.67 6.97 -10.47
CA LEU A 79 -4.73 6.22 -9.65
C LEU A 79 -4.38 7.02 -8.39
N LYS A 80 -4.39 6.36 -7.25
CA LYS A 80 -3.78 6.87 -6.02
C LYS A 80 -2.32 6.47 -5.96
N VAL A 81 -1.52 7.21 -5.19
CA VAL A 81 -0.07 7.01 -5.09
C VAL A 81 0.34 6.84 -3.64
N LEU A 82 0.86 5.67 -3.30
CA LEU A 82 1.58 5.44 -2.05
C LEU A 82 3.04 5.82 -2.27
N VAL A 83 3.53 6.81 -1.53
CA VAL A 83 4.87 7.36 -1.68
C VAL A 83 5.79 6.86 -0.57
N ASP A 84 6.79 6.05 -0.90
CA ASP A 84 7.89 5.76 0.01
C ASP A 84 8.88 6.94 0.02
N ILE A 85 9.24 7.41 1.21
CA ILE A 85 10.16 8.54 1.39
C ILE A 85 11.58 8.01 1.56
N PRO A 86 12.47 8.21 0.58
CA PRO A 86 13.85 7.72 0.68
C PRO A 86 14.69 8.60 1.60
N TRP A 87 15.46 7.95 2.48
CA TRP A 87 16.52 8.51 3.30
C TRP A 87 17.48 7.39 3.71
N ASN A 88 18.59 7.70 4.36
CA ASN A 88 19.64 6.73 4.72
C ASN A 88 19.23 5.79 5.87
N GLN A 89 18.10 5.08 5.71
CA GLN A 89 17.51 4.19 6.70
C GLN A 89 18.29 2.90 6.96
N HIS A 90 19.25 2.58 6.10
CA HIS A 90 20.13 1.42 6.22
C HIS A 90 21.41 1.68 7.02
N LEU A 91 21.51 2.84 7.64
CA LEU A 91 22.59 3.23 8.55
C LEU A 91 22.08 3.31 9.98
N CYS A 92 22.96 3.30 10.99
CA CYS A 92 22.59 3.51 12.39
C CYS A 92 22.14 4.96 12.62
N PHE A 93 20.93 5.26 12.19
CA PHE A 93 20.39 6.64 12.13
C PHE A 93 20.12 7.25 13.50
N LEU A 94 19.87 6.44 14.53
CA LEU A 94 19.63 6.95 15.88
C LEU A 94 20.91 7.41 16.60
N ASP A 95 22.07 6.95 16.15
CA ASP A 95 23.36 7.30 16.78
C ASP A 95 23.85 8.71 16.38
N SER A 96 23.29 9.32 15.35
CA SER A 96 23.72 10.60 14.81
C SER A 96 22.59 11.63 14.74
N ALA A 97 22.80 12.79 15.35
CA ALA A 97 21.86 13.92 15.24
C ALA A 97 21.68 14.37 13.78
N ALA A 98 22.77 14.36 13.01
CA ALA A 98 22.73 14.73 11.59
C ALA A 98 21.86 13.78 10.76
N ARG A 99 21.99 12.44 10.97
CA ARG A 99 21.14 11.44 10.26
C ARG A 99 19.67 11.54 10.64
N ARG A 100 19.39 11.80 11.93
CA ARG A 100 18.01 12.07 12.36
C ARG A 100 17.44 13.32 11.71
N ALA A 101 18.23 14.39 11.61
CA ALA A 101 17.83 15.62 10.92
C ALA A 101 17.61 15.38 9.43
N GLU A 102 18.51 14.65 8.76
CA GLU A 102 18.37 14.25 7.35
C GLU A 102 17.04 13.53 7.06
N ALA A 103 16.69 12.54 7.89
CA ALA A 103 15.42 11.82 7.76
C ALA A 103 14.20 12.76 7.96
N MET A 104 14.25 13.66 8.95
CA MET A 104 13.21 14.66 9.18
C MET A 104 13.07 15.60 7.99
N ASP A 105 14.18 16.05 7.40
CA ASP A 105 14.19 16.94 6.24
C ASP A 105 13.72 16.23 4.97
N ALA A 106 14.02 14.93 4.81
CA ALA A 106 13.48 14.11 3.73
C ALA A 106 11.94 14.06 3.80
N VAL A 107 11.38 13.82 4.99
CA VAL A 107 9.92 13.83 5.20
C VAL A 107 9.34 15.21 4.90
N ARG A 108 9.97 16.29 5.39
CA ARG A 108 9.52 17.67 5.11
C ARG A 108 9.44 17.96 3.62
N ARG A 109 10.53 17.67 2.89
CA ARG A 109 10.58 17.90 1.43
C ARG A 109 9.54 17.05 0.70
N ALA A 110 9.42 15.76 1.03
CA ALA A 110 8.50 14.86 0.39
C ALA A 110 7.04 15.31 0.57
N VAL A 111 6.65 15.56 1.81
CA VAL A 111 5.27 15.94 2.11
C VAL A 111 4.94 17.31 1.54
N SER A 112 5.85 18.31 1.68
CA SER A 112 5.62 19.64 1.09
C SER A 112 5.51 19.60 -0.43
N GLY A 113 6.32 18.77 -1.11
CA GLY A 113 6.28 18.63 -2.58
C GLY A 113 5.01 17.96 -3.12
N CYS A 114 4.38 17.13 -2.29
CA CYS A 114 3.17 16.37 -2.65
C CYS A 114 1.91 16.86 -1.92
N ALA A 115 2.03 17.87 -1.04
CA ALA A 115 0.98 18.26 -0.11
C ALA A 115 -0.36 18.52 -0.81
N ARG A 116 -1.41 17.95 -0.22
CA ARG A 116 -2.81 18.11 -0.64
C ARG A 116 -3.11 17.70 -2.08
N HIS A 117 -2.18 16.99 -2.73
CA HIS A 117 -2.46 16.50 -4.07
C HIS A 117 -3.48 15.35 -4.01
N PRO A 118 -4.57 15.37 -4.80
CA PRO A 118 -5.66 14.40 -4.70
C PRO A 118 -5.25 12.97 -5.05
N ALA A 119 -4.18 12.77 -5.84
CA ALA A 119 -3.64 11.45 -6.14
C ALA A 119 -2.87 10.83 -4.97
N VAL A 120 -2.36 11.61 -4.01
CA VAL A 120 -1.61 11.05 -2.89
C VAL A 120 -2.54 10.23 -2.00
N PHE A 121 -2.20 8.94 -1.86
CA PHE A 121 -2.87 8.02 -0.95
C PHE A 121 -2.30 8.15 0.46
N ALA A 122 -1.01 7.95 0.60
CA ALA A 122 -0.30 7.98 1.88
C ALA A 122 1.21 8.15 1.68
N PHE A 123 1.91 8.44 2.77
CA PHE A 123 3.36 8.43 2.86
C PHE A 123 3.83 7.26 3.72
N SER A 124 4.76 6.44 3.20
CA SER A 124 5.53 5.48 3.98
C SER A 124 6.85 6.14 4.39
N VAL A 125 6.99 6.45 5.68
CA VAL A 125 8.15 7.21 6.19
C VAL A 125 9.43 6.41 6.27
N ALA A 126 9.35 5.09 6.15
CA ALA A 126 10.45 4.14 6.04
C ALA A 126 9.93 2.83 5.45
N SER A 127 10.82 2.04 4.84
CA SER A 127 10.51 0.73 4.27
C SER A 127 11.60 -0.27 4.65
N GLU A 128 11.20 -1.44 5.19
CA GLU A 128 12.10 -2.57 5.45
C GLU A 128 13.38 -2.21 6.22
N LEU A 129 13.21 -1.61 7.39
CA LEU A 129 14.36 -1.29 8.25
C LEU A 129 15.17 -2.55 8.56
N ALA A 130 16.49 -2.47 8.39
CA ALA A 130 17.38 -3.60 8.61
C ALA A 130 17.28 -4.09 10.08
N PRO A 131 17.12 -5.41 10.31
CA PRO A 131 16.85 -5.95 11.63
C PRO A 131 18.02 -5.79 12.61
N ASP A 132 19.24 -5.73 12.12
CA ASP A 132 20.44 -5.46 12.91
C ASP A 132 20.46 -4.03 13.43
N ILE A 133 20.03 -3.04 12.64
CA ILE A 133 19.87 -1.64 13.06
C ILE A 133 18.77 -1.51 14.12
N VAL A 134 17.64 -2.21 13.93
CA VAL A 134 16.54 -2.22 14.90
C VAL A 134 16.99 -2.87 16.22
N ARG A 135 17.77 -3.95 16.15
CA ARG A 135 18.33 -4.61 17.33
C ARG A 135 19.34 -3.73 18.07
N TRP A 136 20.23 -3.07 17.30
CA TRP A 136 21.23 -2.15 17.85
C TRP A 136 20.60 -0.97 18.58
N SER A 137 19.67 -0.31 17.91
CA SER A 137 19.03 0.91 18.45
C SER A 137 17.93 0.63 19.46
N GLY A 138 17.39 -0.58 19.48
CA GLY A 138 16.24 -0.98 20.26
C GLY A 138 14.90 -0.67 19.58
N PRO A 139 13.96 -1.63 19.51
CA PRO A 139 12.70 -1.49 18.78
C PRO A 139 11.81 -0.36 19.30
N ARG A 140 11.86 -0.06 20.59
CA ARG A 140 11.10 1.07 21.18
C ARG A 140 11.61 2.43 20.69
N ALA A 141 12.94 2.62 20.65
CA ALA A 141 13.55 3.85 20.18
C ALA A 141 13.29 4.06 18.67
N VAL A 142 13.39 2.98 17.89
CA VAL A 142 13.07 3.01 16.46
C VAL A 142 11.60 3.36 16.22
N SER A 143 10.65 2.71 16.92
CA SER A 143 9.23 3.03 16.82
C SER A 143 8.94 4.49 17.18
N ALA A 144 9.53 5.00 18.27
CA ALA A 144 9.37 6.40 18.69
C ALA A 144 9.91 7.38 17.62
N PHE A 145 11.00 7.03 16.95
CA PHE A 145 11.54 7.85 15.87
C PHE A 145 10.63 7.83 14.62
N LEU A 146 10.13 6.66 14.22
CA LEU A 146 9.13 6.57 13.14
C LEU A 146 7.89 7.42 13.43
N GLU A 147 7.41 7.40 14.67
CA GLU A 147 6.28 8.26 15.08
C GLU A 147 6.61 9.75 14.97
N ARG A 148 7.86 10.16 15.28
CA ARG A 148 8.28 11.55 15.07
C ARG A 148 8.24 11.94 13.61
N LEU A 149 8.68 11.06 12.70
CA LEU A 149 8.61 11.29 11.26
C LEU A 149 7.15 11.43 10.79
N MET A 150 6.25 10.58 11.26
CA MET A 150 4.82 10.64 10.92
C MET A 150 4.15 11.92 11.46
N ARG A 151 4.47 12.31 12.70
CA ARG A 151 3.95 13.58 13.26
C ARG A 151 4.46 14.78 12.48
N GLU A 152 5.71 14.76 12.00
CA GLU A 152 6.24 15.82 11.17
C GLU A 152 5.52 15.90 9.81
N ALA A 153 5.22 14.75 9.19
CA ALA A 153 4.41 14.71 7.98
C ALA A 153 3.03 15.35 8.20
N LYS A 154 2.36 14.98 9.29
CA LYS A 154 1.03 15.52 9.65
C LYS A 154 1.07 16.99 10.07
N ARG A 155 2.21 17.50 10.53
CA ARG A 155 2.36 18.94 10.81
C ARG A 155 2.31 19.77 9.52
N ILE A 156 2.77 19.21 8.40
CA ILE A 156 2.79 19.88 7.09
C ILE A 156 1.44 19.68 6.36
N ASP A 157 0.92 18.46 6.39
CA ASP A 157 -0.35 18.07 5.78
C ASP A 157 -1.18 17.27 6.81
N PRO A 158 -2.03 17.92 7.61
CA PRO A 158 -2.76 17.29 8.71
C PRO A 158 -3.63 16.10 8.28
N ASP A 159 -4.11 16.11 7.05
CA ASP A 159 -5.01 15.10 6.50
C ASP A 159 -4.26 13.97 5.76
N CYS A 160 -2.92 14.00 5.71
CA CYS A 160 -2.17 12.94 5.07
C CYS A 160 -2.21 11.65 5.89
N LEU A 161 -2.38 10.52 5.21
CA LEU A 161 -2.17 9.22 5.83
C LEU A 161 -0.68 8.89 5.86
N CYS A 162 -0.24 8.34 7.00
CA CYS A 162 1.15 7.95 7.22
C CYS A 162 1.24 6.49 7.68
N THR A 163 2.25 5.81 7.20
CA THR A 163 2.64 4.47 7.62
C THR A 163 4.16 4.31 7.58
N PHE A 164 4.64 3.16 7.99
CA PHE A 164 5.93 2.64 7.55
C PHE A 164 5.71 1.24 7.01
N THR A 165 6.52 0.80 6.06
CA THR A 165 6.42 -0.54 5.52
C THR A 165 7.31 -1.50 6.28
N SER A 166 6.70 -2.44 7.00
CA SER A 166 7.39 -3.50 7.72
C SER A 166 7.51 -4.77 6.90
N TYR A 167 8.26 -5.73 7.40
CA TYR A 167 8.42 -7.06 6.81
C TYR A 167 8.78 -8.06 7.93
N PRO A 168 8.82 -9.39 7.69
CA PRO A 168 8.92 -10.38 8.77
C PRO A 168 10.03 -10.14 9.80
N PRO A 169 11.28 -9.74 9.43
CA PRO A 169 12.34 -9.53 10.41
C PRO A 169 12.09 -8.38 11.40
N THR A 170 11.20 -7.45 11.07
CA THR A 170 10.90 -6.26 11.91
C THR A 170 9.43 -6.11 12.25
N GLU A 171 8.65 -7.20 12.21
CA GLU A 171 7.20 -7.20 12.51
C GLU A 171 6.86 -6.68 13.91
N ALA A 172 7.84 -6.71 14.83
CA ALA A 172 7.66 -6.21 16.20
C ALA A 172 7.54 -4.67 16.29
N LEU A 173 7.93 -3.93 15.23
CA LEU A 173 7.81 -2.48 15.20
C LEU A 173 6.34 -2.08 15.00
N ARG A 174 5.80 -1.34 15.97
CA ARG A 174 4.39 -0.91 15.97
C ARG A 174 4.27 0.55 16.38
N PRO A 175 4.64 1.50 15.50
CA PRO A 175 4.47 2.90 15.80
C PRO A 175 2.98 3.25 15.91
N ALA A 176 2.59 3.81 17.08
CA ALA A 176 1.18 4.10 17.36
C ALA A 176 0.62 5.18 16.41
N ALA A 177 1.48 6.08 15.92
CA ALA A 177 1.11 7.17 15.03
C ALA A 177 0.82 6.72 13.58
N ALA A 178 1.09 5.47 13.20
CA ALA A 178 0.72 4.96 11.88
C ALA A 178 -0.81 4.89 11.73
N ASP A 179 -1.34 5.39 10.62
CA ASP A 179 -2.78 5.34 10.32
C ASP A 179 -3.22 3.94 9.91
N PHE A 180 -2.33 3.16 9.31
CA PHE A 180 -2.56 1.79 8.89
C PHE A 180 -1.26 0.98 8.96
N VAL A 181 -1.38 -0.34 8.96
CA VAL A 181 -0.25 -1.26 8.89
C VAL A 181 0.02 -1.57 7.43
N CYS A 182 1.26 -1.31 6.97
CA CYS A 182 1.76 -1.70 5.66
C CYS A 182 2.83 -2.78 5.84
N PHE A 183 2.74 -3.88 5.10
CA PHE A 183 3.60 -5.03 5.32
C PHE A 183 3.99 -5.71 4.00
N ASN A 184 5.29 -5.97 3.80
CA ASN A 184 5.81 -6.73 2.66
C ASN A 184 5.92 -8.21 3.05
N LEU A 185 5.35 -9.10 2.22
CA LEU A 185 5.31 -10.53 2.52
C LEU A 185 5.53 -11.41 1.27
N TYR A 186 6.66 -12.08 1.22
CA TYR A 186 7.05 -12.98 0.13
C TYR A 186 7.00 -14.44 0.59
N LEU A 187 5.79 -15.00 0.71
CA LEU A 187 5.56 -16.43 0.98
C LEU A 187 4.83 -17.07 -0.22
N HIS A 188 5.39 -18.14 -0.77
CA HIS A 188 4.96 -18.77 -2.01
C HIS A 188 4.27 -20.12 -1.81
N ARG A 189 3.82 -20.39 -0.58
CA ARG A 189 2.92 -21.50 -0.24
C ARG A 189 1.66 -20.96 0.39
N GLU A 190 0.50 -21.40 -0.10
CA GLU A 190 -0.79 -20.80 0.24
C GLU A 190 -1.10 -20.85 1.74
N LYS A 191 -0.96 -22.02 2.39
CA LYS A 191 -1.28 -22.13 3.81
C LYS A 191 -0.39 -21.24 4.69
N PRO A 192 0.96 -21.24 4.60
CA PRO A 192 1.80 -20.32 5.37
C PRO A 192 1.50 -18.86 5.10
N PHE A 193 1.17 -18.49 3.87
CA PHE A 193 0.81 -17.12 3.51
C PHE A 193 -0.49 -16.69 4.23
N ARG A 194 -1.54 -17.50 4.16
CA ARG A 194 -2.82 -17.24 4.83
C ARG A 194 -2.68 -17.19 6.35
N ASP A 195 -1.93 -18.12 6.93
CA ASP A 195 -1.68 -18.16 8.39
C ASP A 195 -0.95 -16.87 8.83
N TYR A 196 0.02 -16.41 8.03
CA TYR A 196 0.75 -15.17 8.32
C TYR A 196 -0.14 -13.94 8.19
N LEU A 197 -1.02 -13.87 7.18
CA LEU A 197 -1.98 -12.77 7.05
C LEU A 197 -2.95 -12.73 8.25
N ALA A 198 -3.43 -13.88 8.72
CA ALA A 198 -4.27 -13.94 9.92
C ALA A 198 -3.53 -13.43 11.16
N ARG A 199 -2.24 -13.76 11.32
CA ARG A 199 -1.38 -13.19 12.37
C ARG A 199 -1.25 -11.68 12.23
N LEU A 200 -1.00 -11.16 11.02
CA LEU A 200 -0.89 -9.73 10.78
C LEU A 200 -2.20 -8.98 11.07
N GLN A 201 -3.37 -9.60 10.84
CA GLN A 201 -4.66 -9.01 11.22
C GLN A 201 -4.80 -8.79 12.73
N ILE A 202 -4.24 -9.71 13.54
CA ILE A 202 -4.17 -9.53 15.00
C ILE A 202 -3.24 -8.36 15.35
N HIS A 203 -2.10 -8.26 14.64
CA HIS A 203 -1.14 -7.18 14.82
C HIS A 203 -1.68 -5.80 14.42
N ALA A 204 -2.52 -5.76 13.37
CA ALA A 204 -3.11 -4.53 12.88
C ALA A 204 -4.22 -3.99 13.83
N ASP A 205 -4.76 -4.85 14.67
CA ASP A 205 -5.82 -4.51 15.63
C ASP A 205 -6.99 -3.80 14.92
N ALA A 206 -7.35 -2.60 15.31
CA ALA A 206 -8.42 -1.80 14.71
C ALA A 206 -8.02 -1.05 13.43
N LYS A 207 -6.75 -1.11 13.01
CA LYS A 207 -6.24 -0.38 11.84
C LYS A 207 -6.39 -1.19 10.55
N PRO A 208 -6.49 -0.52 9.39
CA PRO A 208 -6.39 -1.20 8.10
C PRO A 208 -5.06 -1.95 7.97
N LEU A 209 -5.10 -3.13 7.36
CA LEU A 209 -3.91 -3.88 6.95
C LEU A 209 -3.79 -3.83 5.43
N LEU A 210 -2.69 -3.28 4.95
CA LEU A 210 -2.30 -3.24 3.54
C LEU A 210 -1.11 -4.16 3.32
N LEU A 211 -1.24 -5.10 2.41
CA LEU A 211 -0.09 -5.84 1.91
C LEU A 211 0.66 -4.94 0.93
N GLY A 212 1.79 -4.40 1.40
CA GLY A 212 2.56 -3.36 0.70
C GLY A 212 3.37 -3.89 -0.46
N GLU A 213 3.87 -5.13 -0.33
CA GLU A 213 4.46 -5.91 -1.42
C GLU A 213 4.20 -7.39 -1.24
N PHE A 214 3.94 -8.03 -2.35
CA PHE A 214 4.02 -9.47 -2.54
C PHE A 214 4.25 -9.74 -4.02
N GLY A 215 4.78 -10.90 -4.35
CA GLY A 215 5.11 -11.23 -5.73
C GLY A 215 5.94 -12.49 -5.79
N ILE A 216 6.35 -12.86 -6.99
CA ILE A 216 7.23 -14.00 -7.24
C ILE A 216 8.01 -13.78 -8.53
N ASP A 217 9.24 -14.24 -8.53
CA ASP A 217 10.18 -14.09 -9.63
C ASP A 217 9.91 -15.11 -10.74
N ALA A 218 9.44 -14.64 -11.90
CA ALA A 218 9.20 -15.46 -13.07
C ALA A 218 10.51 -16.00 -13.70
N LEU A 219 11.66 -15.38 -13.46
CA LEU A 219 12.95 -15.90 -13.94
C LEU A 219 13.30 -17.24 -13.26
N ARG A 220 13.00 -17.35 -11.96
CA ARG A 220 13.31 -18.52 -11.14
C ARG A 220 12.22 -19.58 -11.19
N GLU A 221 10.97 -19.17 -11.15
CA GLU A 221 9.81 -20.07 -10.95
C GLU A 221 9.02 -20.34 -12.24
N GLY A 222 9.27 -19.54 -13.30
CA GLY A 222 8.51 -19.58 -14.53
C GLY A 222 7.24 -18.73 -14.52
N GLU A 223 6.82 -18.27 -15.69
CA GLU A 223 5.68 -17.35 -15.84
C GLU A 223 4.33 -18.01 -15.48
N ALA A 224 4.17 -19.31 -15.75
CA ALA A 224 2.96 -20.05 -15.37
C ALA A 224 2.79 -20.11 -13.85
N ARG A 225 3.88 -20.37 -13.13
CA ARG A 225 3.88 -20.41 -11.67
C ARG A 225 3.66 -19.01 -11.08
N GLN A 226 4.21 -17.97 -11.69
CA GLN A 226 3.92 -16.59 -11.31
C GLN A 226 2.42 -16.29 -11.40
N ALA A 227 1.77 -16.67 -12.50
CA ALA A 227 0.35 -16.44 -12.69
C ALA A 227 -0.51 -17.19 -11.65
N GLU A 228 -0.18 -18.43 -11.36
CA GLU A 228 -0.87 -19.26 -10.35
C GLU A 228 -0.74 -18.64 -8.96
N ILE A 229 0.48 -18.31 -8.54
CA ILE A 229 0.75 -17.82 -7.18
C ILE A 229 0.10 -16.45 -6.97
N LEU A 230 0.24 -15.51 -7.90
CA LEU A 230 -0.37 -14.19 -7.75
C LEU A 230 -1.91 -14.28 -7.66
N ALA A 231 -2.53 -15.21 -8.39
CA ALA A 231 -3.98 -15.37 -8.33
C ALA A 231 -4.48 -15.73 -6.92
N TRP A 232 -3.92 -16.78 -6.29
CA TRP A 232 -4.36 -17.15 -4.95
C TRP A 232 -3.86 -16.20 -3.86
N GLN A 233 -2.71 -15.51 -4.05
CA GLN A 233 -2.24 -14.49 -3.10
C GLN A 233 -3.22 -13.31 -3.02
N ILE A 234 -3.68 -12.79 -4.17
CA ILE A 234 -4.69 -11.72 -4.22
C ILE A 234 -5.98 -12.17 -3.53
N GLU A 235 -6.51 -13.32 -3.91
CA GLU A 235 -7.73 -13.86 -3.32
C GLU A 235 -7.58 -14.05 -1.80
N SER A 236 -6.46 -14.62 -1.35
CA SER A 236 -6.18 -14.82 0.09
C SER A 236 -6.09 -13.50 0.85
N ALA A 237 -5.50 -12.46 0.27
CA ALA A 237 -5.42 -11.15 0.90
C ALA A 237 -6.82 -10.56 1.17
N PHE A 238 -7.68 -10.51 0.16
CA PHE A 238 -9.02 -9.94 0.33
C PHE A 238 -9.95 -10.83 1.15
N ARG A 239 -9.91 -12.17 0.98
CA ARG A 239 -10.65 -13.10 1.85
C ARG A 239 -10.18 -13.05 3.30
N GLY A 240 -8.91 -12.73 3.53
CA GLY A 240 -8.34 -12.48 4.85
C GLY A 240 -8.75 -11.14 5.47
N GLY A 241 -9.59 -10.35 4.81
CA GLY A 241 -10.10 -9.06 5.31
C GLY A 241 -9.10 -7.93 5.26
N LEU A 242 -8.08 -8.01 4.39
CA LEU A 242 -7.15 -6.92 4.19
C LEU A 242 -7.83 -5.73 3.49
N ALA A 243 -7.38 -4.54 3.82
CA ALA A 243 -7.86 -3.31 3.16
C ALA A 243 -7.30 -3.14 1.74
N GLY A 244 -6.37 -4.00 1.34
CA GLY A 244 -5.83 -4.06 0.00
C GLY A 244 -4.49 -4.76 -0.10
N ALA A 245 -3.98 -4.79 -1.34
CA ALA A 245 -2.73 -5.45 -1.68
C ALA A 245 -2.05 -4.76 -2.86
N VAL A 246 -0.71 -4.69 -2.82
CA VAL A 246 0.15 -4.11 -3.85
C VAL A 246 1.11 -5.18 -4.38
N ILE A 247 1.01 -5.50 -5.65
CA ILE A 247 1.89 -6.48 -6.30
C ILE A 247 3.24 -5.82 -6.60
N PHE A 248 4.31 -6.46 -6.26
CA PHE A 248 5.63 -6.14 -6.74
C PHE A 248 5.95 -7.06 -7.93
N THR A 249 5.83 -6.62 -9.22
CA THR A 249 5.75 -5.22 -9.66
C THR A 249 5.04 -5.12 -11.02
N PHE A 250 4.79 -3.91 -11.55
CA PHE A 250 4.17 -3.71 -12.86
C PHE A 250 5.07 -4.19 -14.00
N THR A 251 6.33 -3.79 -14.01
CA THR A 251 7.29 -4.08 -15.10
C THR A 251 8.67 -4.44 -14.55
N ASP A 252 9.50 -5.09 -15.38
CA ASP A 252 10.91 -5.40 -15.05
C ASP A 252 11.86 -4.22 -15.30
N ASP A 253 11.36 -3.05 -15.60
CA ASP A 253 12.19 -1.88 -15.88
C ASP A 253 12.63 -1.20 -14.58
N TRP A 254 13.58 -1.82 -13.88
CA TRP A 254 14.07 -1.38 -12.60
C TRP A 254 15.57 -1.13 -12.62
N TRP A 255 15.98 -0.04 -11.97
CA TRP A 255 17.36 0.42 -11.92
C TRP A 255 17.83 0.62 -10.50
N ARG A 256 19.05 0.22 -10.20
CA ARG A 256 19.73 0.45 -8.92
C ARG A 256 21.17 0.86 -9.16
N GLY A 257 21.61 1.99 -8.57
CA GLY A 257 22.97 2.49 -8.70
C GLY A 257 23.42 2.71 -10.16
N GLY A 258 22.51 3.17 -11.03
CA GLY A 258 22.79 3.40 -12.45
C GLY A 258 22.85 2.14 -13.31
N ARG A 259 22.60 0.96 -12.72
CA ARG A 259 22.56 -0.33 -13.42
C ARG A 259 21.15 -0.87 -13.48
N LEU A 260 20.80 -1.45 -14.61
CA LEU A 260 19.58 -2.20 -14.80
C LEU A 260 19.64 -3.49 -13.99
N ILE A 261 18.53 -3.83 -13.33
CA ILE A 261 18.37 -5.11 -12.63
C ILE A 261 17.94 -6.16 -13.65
N GLU A 262 18.74 -7.19 -13.84
CA GLU A 262 18.51 -8.25 -14.83
C GLU A 262 18.36 -9.64 -14.20
N ASP A 263 18.69 -9.77 -12.92
CA ASP A 263 18.76 -11.02 -12.17
C ASP A 263 17.40 -11.43 -11.54
N TRP A 264 16.32 -10.72 -11.86
CA TRP A 264 14.95 -11.08 -11.51
C TRP A 264 13.92 -10.57 -12.53
N LYS A 265 12.75 -11.24 -12.58
CA LYS A 265 11.60 -10.89 -13.43
C LYS A 265 10.30 -10.91 -12.61
N MET A 266 10.14 -9.88 -11.79
CA MET A 266 8.97 -9.74 -10.90
C MET A 266 7.76 -9.09 -11.59
N GLY A 267 7.97 -8.49 -12.76
CA GLY A 267 6.96 -7.72 -13.47
C GLY A 267 5.78 -8.53 -13.99
N LEU A 268 4.59 -7.95 -13.97
CA LEU A 268 3.44 -8.42 -14.73
C LEU A 268 3.64 -8.22 -16.23
N THR A 269 4.53 -7.31 -16.58
CA THR A 269 4.97 -7.06 -17.95
C THR A 269 6.50 -7.17 -18.04
N THR A 270 6.98 -7.46 -19.24
CA THR A 270 8.41 -7.34 -19.56
C THR A 270 8.84 -5.87 -19.49
N ARG A 271 10.15 -5.62 -19.62
CA ARG A 271 10.71 -4.27 -19.74
C ARG A 271 10.07 -3.47 -20.89
N ASP A 272 9.75 -4.14 -21.98
CA ASP A 272 9.09 -3.54 -23.16
C ASP A 272 7.57 -3.46 -23.02
N ARG A 273 7.05 -3.65 -21.80
CA ARG A 273 5.63 -3.58 -21.42
C ARG A 273 4.76 -4.66 -22.12
N GLN A 274 5.39 -5.75 -22.59
CA GLN A 274 4.63 -6.90 -23.08
C GLN A 274 4.03 -7.67 -21.89
N PRO A 275 2.71 -7.91 -21.88
CA PRO A 275 2.07 -8.58 -20.75
C PRO A 275 2.50 -10.05 -20.65
N ARG A 276 2.79 -10.50 -19.43
CA ARG A 276 2.96 -11.92 -19.10
C ARG A 276 1.62 -12.60 -18.83
N PRO A 277 1.55 -13.92 -18.82
CA PRO A 277 0.33 -14.67 -18.47
C PRO A 277 -0.29 -14.23 -17.15
N ALA A 278 0.53 -13.85 -16.17
CA ALA A 278 0.09 -13.33 -14.88
C ALA A 278 -0.79 -12.08 -14.97
N ALA A 279 -0.58 -11.21 -15.97
CA ALA A 279 -1.35 -9.99 -16.14
C ALA A 279 -2.86 -10.26 -16.33
N ALA A 280 -3.21 -11.26 -17.13
CA ALA A 280 -4.60 -11.66 -17.34
C ALA A 280 -5.24 -12.24 -16.07
N GLY A 281 -4.46 -13.01 -15.29
CA GLY A 281 -4.87 -13.53 -13.98
C GLY A 281 -5.15 -12.40 -12.99
N VAL A 282 -4.21 -11.47 -12.85
CA VAL A 282 -4.33 -10.29 -11.96
C VAL A 282 -5.53 -9.44 -12.35
N ARG A 283 -5.76 -9.19 -13.64
CA ARG A 283 -6.96 -8.47 -14.11
C ARG A 283 -8.26 -9.14 -13.63
N ARG A 284 -8.37 -10.46 -13.73
CA ARG A 284 -9.56 -11.19 -13.25
C ARG A 284 -9.71 -11.05 -11.73
N GLN A 285 -8.63 -11.23 -10.99
CA GLN A 285 -8.64 -11.15 -9.54
C GLN A 285 -8.96 -9.73 -9.03
N PHE A 286 -8.38 -8.70 -9.63
CA PHE A 286 -8.65 -7.31 -9.25
C PHE A 286 -10.09 -6.86 -9.56
N ARG A 287 -10.69 -7.40 -10.63
CA ARG A 287 -12.12 -7.16 -10.93
C ARG A 287 -13.06 -7.86 -9.96
N ALA A 288 -12.68 -9.04 -9.47
CA ALA A 288 -13.46 -9.78 -8.47
C ALA A 288 -13.29 -9.18 -7.05
N ALA A 289 -12.12 -8.60 -6.76
CA ALA A 289 -11.80 -8.03 -5.45
C ALA A 289 -12.68 -6.82 -5.12
N PRO A 290 -13.11 -6.68 -3.86
CA PRO A 290 -12.77 -7.53 -2.70
C PRO A 290 -13.75 -8.69 -2.48
N TYR A 291 -14.83 -8.80 -3.25
CA TYR A 291 -15.97 -9.68 -2.98
C TYR A 291 -15.94 -10.93 -3.86
N PHE A 292 -14.99 -11.81 -3.56
CA PHE A 292 -14.91 -13.10 -4.25
C PHE A 292 -16.14 -13.96 -3.97
N PRO A 293 -16.70 -14.66 -4.98
CA PRO A 293 -17.83 -15.55 -4.77
C PRO A 293 -17.54 -16.57 -3.66
N LEU A 294 -18.51 -16.77 -2.79
CA LEU A 294 -18.44 -17.81 -1.77
C LEU A 294 -18.98 -19.11 -2.38
N PRO A 295 -18.39 -20.27 -2.06
CA PRO A 295 -18.91 -21.57 -2.51
C PRO A 295 -20.33 -21.82 -2.02
N ARG A 296 -20.69 -21.23 -0.89
CA ARG A 296 -22.01 -21.29 -0.29
C ARG A 296 -22.27 -19.99 0.47
N SER A 297 -23.43 -19.40 0.25
CA SER A 297 -23.89 -18.24 1.05
C SER A 297 -24.11 -18.66 2.49
N PRO A 298 -23.40 -18.08 3.47
CA PRO A 298 -23.66 -18.40 4.87
C PRO A 298 -25.00 -17.85 5.31
N ARG A 299 -25.68 -18.55 6.22
CA ARG A 299 -26.75 -17.95 6.99
C ARG A 299 -26.13 -17.06 8.05
N VAL A 300 -26.55 -15.81 8.10
CA VAL A 300 -26.08 -14.83 9.08
C VAL A 300 -27.24 -14.48 10.00
N SER A 301 -27.03 -14.64 11.30
CA SER A 301 -27.96 -14.16 12.33
C SER A 301 -27.36 -12.94 13.00
N VAL A 302 -28.09 -11.84 13.01
CA VAL A 302 -27.70 -10.64 13.73
C VAL A 302 -28.45 -10.60 15.04
N VAL A 303 -27.73 -10.61 16.16
CA VAL A 303 -28.29 -10.53 17.50
C VAL A 303 -28.08 -9.12 18.04
N VAL A 304 -29.19 -8.42 18.31
CA VAL A 304 -29.16 -7.08 18.90
C VAL A 304 -29.61 -7.19 20.35
N ALA A 305 -28.65 -7.06 21.28
CA ALA A 305 -28.98 -6.95 22.70
C ALA A 305 -29.58 -5.56 22.96
N SER A 306 -30.82 -5.51 23.48
CA SER A 306 -31.49 -4.24 23.71
C SER A 306 -32.18 -4.27 25.08
N TYR A 307 -31.93 -3.24 25.89
CA TYR A 307 -32.64 -2.94 27.11
C TYR A 307 -33.09 -1.48 27.06
N ASN A 308 -34.40 -1.23 27.21
CA ASN A 308 -35.02 0.10 27.06
C ASN A 308 -34.63 0.83 25.72
N GLY A 309 -34.35 0.09 24.66
CA GLY A 309 -33.84 0.59 23.37
C GLY A 309 -34.92 1.15 22.42
N ALA A 310 -36.16 1.39 22.86
CA ALA A 310 -37.27 1.80 21.99
C ALA A 310 -36.96 3.01 21.09
N ARG A 311 -36.13 3.95 21.57
CA ARG A 311 -35.73 5.16 20.82
C ARG A 311 -34.76 4.89 19.67
N THR A 312 -33.94 3.84 19.76
CA THR A 312 -32.82 3.59 18.82
C THR A 312 -32.94 2.27 18.06
N LEU A 313 -33.74 1.31 18.58
CA LEU A 313 -33.86 -0.03 18.03
C LEU A 313 -34.34 -0.01 16.57
N ARG A 314 -35.35 0.82 16.26
CA ARG A 314 -35.86 0.94 14.89
C ARG A 314 -34.81 1.39 13.89
N ALA A 315 -34.02 2.41 14.27
CA ALA A 315 -32.90 2.91 13.42
C ALA A 315 -31.80 1.87 13.29
N CYS A 316 -31.49 1.15 14.38
CA CYS A 316 -30.53 0.05 14.37
C CYS A 316 -30.97 -1.06 13.39
N LEU A 317 -32.19 -1.57 13.51
CA LEU A 317 -32.71 -2.61 12.62
C LEU A 317 -32.77 -2.16 11.16
N ALA A 318 -33.16 -0.90 10.90
CA ALA A 318 -33.15 -0.34 9.55
C ALA A 318 -31.74 -0.22 8.96
N SER A 319 -30.72 -0.01 9.79
CA SER A 319 -29.31 0.02 9.34
C SER A 319 -28.74 -1.36 8.98
N LEU A 320 -29.29 -2.42 9.60
CA LEU A 320 -28.89 -3.80 9.33
C LEU A 320 -29.54 -4.38 8.05
N ALA A 321 -30.60 -3.75 7.56
CA ALA A 321 -31.34 -4.17 6.37
C ALA A 321 -30.80 -3.51 5.06
N ARG A 322 -29.85 -2.61 5.18
CA ARG A 322 -29.17 -1.93 4.06
C ARG A 322 -27.87 -2.63 3.69
#